data_6dad9e03fc09eb956aca5b39b17a4e9e
#
_entry.id   6dad9e03fc09eb956aca5b39b17a4e9e
#
_cell.length_a   1.000
_cell.length_b   1.000
_cell.length_c   1.000
_cell.angle_alpha   90.00
_cell.angle_beta   90.00
_cell.angle_gamma   90.00
#
_symmetry.space_group_name_H-M   'P 1'
#
loop_
_entity.id
_entity.type
_entity.pdbx_description
1 polymer ?
#
loop_
_entity_poly.entity_id
_entity_poly.type
_entity_poly.pdbx_seq_one_letter_code
_entity_poly.pdbx_strand_id
1 'polypeptide(L)'
;MNKKTFITMMLTLVAVVGQAQEIKMNEATINDYIPMLNQKGYQAYSFDVSAIKGRNVTFNVREFVNGKEVEDSPRLLFPYYFEARGDKLVYGFLPSETDSLALCYFNWENTLRSAWSLKLKQLYWESENKYVYSYRSDPFEPTSPLEKDTFIPLVYYSSFWYDAEDKVTRCCGSISDIIKRSPHYYILGIKYY
;
A
#
# COMPACT_ATOMS: atom_id res chain seq x y z
N MET A 1 -11.53 -46.99 52.75
CA MET A 1 -11.85 -46.55 51.39
C MET A 1 -12.34 -47.76 50.61
N ASN A 2 -13.56 -47.73 50.06
CA ASN A 2 -14.19 -48.87 49.48
C ASN A 2 -13.61 -49.16 48.08
N LYS A 3 -13.28 -50.42 47.76
CA LYS A 3 -12.67 -50.87 46.49
C LYS A 3 -13.40 -50.29 45.24
N LYS A 4 -14.71 -50.13 45.32
CA LYS A 4 -15.54 -49.54 44.26
C LYS A 4 -15.24 -48.04 44.05
N THR A 5 -15.02 -47.26 45.12
CA THR A 5 -14.69 -45.84 45.05
C THR A 5 -13.31 -45.61 44.45
N PHE A 6 -12.34 -46.50 44.71
CA PHE A 6 -11.01 -46.39 44.13
C PHE A 6 -10.99 -46.68 42.61
N ILE A 7 -11.77 -47.65 42.14
CA ILE A 7 -11.87 -47.98 40.71
C ILE A 7 -12.59 -46.85 39.95
N THR A 8 -13.65 -46.25 40.54
CA THR A 8 -14.35 -45.12 39.90
C THR A 8 -13.46 -43.89 39.82
N MET A 9 -12.63 -43.63 40.83
CA MET A 9 -11.66 -42.51 40.85
C MET A 9 -10.52 -42.74 39.85
N MET A 10 -10.09 -43.97 39.63
CA MET A 10 -9.07 -44.28 38.62
C MET A 10 -9.60 -44.21 37.20
N LEU A 11 -10.87 -44.58 36.97
CA LEU A 11 -11.52 -44.45 35.66
C LEU A 11 -11.80 -42.96 35.28
N THR A 12 -12.09 -42.10 36.25
CA THR A 12 -12.23 -40.65 35.99
C THR A 12 -10.90 -39.95 35.72
N LEU A 13 -9.80 -40.42 36.34
CA LEU A 13 -8.45 -39.86 36.05
C LEU A 13 -7.95 -40.24 34.64
N VAL A 14 -8.32 -41.40 34.11
CA VAL A 14 -7.91 -41.83 32.75
C VAL A 14 -8.70 -41.11 31.67
N ALA A 15 -9.93 -40.68 31.97
CA ALA A 15 -10.74 -39.91 31.00
C ALA A 15 -10.26 -38.47 30.79
N VAL A 16 -9.42 -37.91 31.69
CA VAL A 16 -8.92 -36.50 31.58
C VAL A 16 -7.60 -36.41 30.79
N VAL A 17 -6.92 -37.51 30.55
CA VAL A 17 -5.59 -37.53 29.88
C VAL A 17 -5.70 -37.65 28.33
N GLY A 18 -6.91 -37.71 27.77
CA GLY A 18 -7.12 -38.11 26.38
C GLY A 18 -7.50 -37.02 25.38
N GLN A 19 -7.37 -35.74 25.71
CA GLN A 19 -7.44 -34.70 24.70
C GLN A 19 -6.04 -34.36 24.20
N ALA A 20 -5.45 -35.25 23.43
CA ALA A 20 -4.32 -34.88 22.58
C ALA A 20 -4.81 -33.77 21.65
N GLN A 21 -4.35 -32.54 21.88
CA GLN A 21 -4.55 -31.45 20.95
C GLN A 21 -3.82 -31.79 19.65
N GLU A 22 -4.57 -32.20 18.64
CA GLU A 22 -4.00 -32.43 17.31
C GLU A 22 -3.80 -31.11 16.61
N ILE A 23 -2.58 -30.86 16.15
CA ILE A 23 -2.31 -29.79 15.19
C ILE A 23 -2.74 -30.29 13.82
N LYS A 24 -3.76 -29.65 13.23
CA LYS A 24 -4.24 -30.02 11.91
C LYS A 24 -3.70 -29.00 10.87
N MET A 25 -3.24 -29.53 9.74
CA MET A 25 -2.89 -28.71 8.59
C MET A 25 -4.17 -28.25 7.88
N ASN A 26 -4.28 -26.95 7.63
CA ASN A 26 -5.32 -26.37 6.81
C ASN A 26 -4.72 -25.90 5.46
N GLU A 27 -5.54 -25.80 4.43
CA GLU A 27 -5.12 -25.15 3.18
C GLU A 27 -4.90 -23.65 3.42
N ALA A 28 -3.79 -23.13 2.89
CA ALA A 28 -3.50 -21.70 2.93
C ALA A 28 -4.43 -20.95 1.98
N THR A 29 -4.97 -19.85 2.45
CA THR A 29 -5.83 -18.93 1.70
C THR A 29 -5.05 -17.71 1.22
N ILE A 30 -5.63 -16.87 0.35
CA ILE A 30 -5.00 -15.63 -0.08
C ILE A 30 -4.63 -14.72 1.10
N ASN A 31 -5.42 -14.72 2.17
CA ASN A 31 -5.16 -13.92 3.37
C ASN A 31 -3.88 -14.33 4.11
N ASP A 32 -3.47 -15.59 3.99
CA ASP A 32 -2.23 -16.09 4.58
C ASP A 32 -1.00 -15.63 3.78
N TYR A 33 -1.16 -15.34 2.48
CA TYR A 33 -0.10 -14.82 1.61
C TYR A 33 0.07 -13.30 1.68
N ILE A 34 -0.97 -12.52 2.02
CA ILE A 34 -0.91 -11.05 2.06
C ILE A 34 0.24 -10.52 2.92
N PRO A 35 0.49 -10.99 4.16
CA PRO A 35 1.63 -10.53 4.96
C PRO A 35 2.98 -10.81 4.29
N MET A 36 3.11 -11.95 3.62
CA MET A 36 4.33 -12.32 2.90
C MET A 36 4.55 -11.42 1.66
N LEU A 37 3.48 -11.11 0.93
CA LEU A 37 3.53 -10.18 -0.20
C LEU A 37 3.92 -8.78 0.27
N ASN A 38 3.33 -8.29 1.35
CA ASN A 38 3.66 -6.99 1.94
C ASN A 38 5.13 -6.92 2.38
N GLN A 39 5.65 -7.99 2.99
CA GLN A 39 7.06 -8.07 3.38
C GLN A 39 8.00 -8.01 2.16
N LYS A 40 7.53 -8.46 0.99
CA LYS A 40 8.25 -8.36 -0.29
C LYS A 40 8.03 -7.03 -1.00
N GLY A 41 7.33 -6.07 -0.40
CA GLY A 41 7.09 -4.74 -0.96
C GLY A 41 5.89 -4.66 -1.91
N TYR A 42 5.06 -5.71 -2.01
CA TYR A 42 3.80 -5.61 -2.73
C TYR A 42 2.79 -4.84 -1.88
N GLN A 43 2.20 -3.80 -2.44
CA GLN A 43 1.18 -2.99 -1.79
C GLN A 43 0.06 -2.74 -2.79
N ALA A 44 -1.19 -2.71 -2.31
CA ALA A 44 -2.34 -2.42 -3.16
C ALA A 44 -3.42 -1.66 -2.39
N TYR A 45 -4.03 -0.70 -3.07
CA TYR A 45 -5.12 0.14 -2.56
C TYR A 45 -6.29 0.08 -3.53
N SER A 46 -7.47 -0.12 -2.99
CA SER A 46 -8.71 -0.24 -3.76
C SER A 46 -9.64 0.92 -3.45
N PHE A 47 -10.14 1.56 -4.50
CA PHE A 47 -11.03 2.71 -4.43
C PHE A 47 -12.34 2.39 -5.13
N ASP A 48 -13.46 2.78 -4.50
CA ASP A 48 -14.77 2.82 -5.14
C ASP A 48 -14.82 4.08 -6.01
N VAL A 49 -14.99 3.90 -7.31
CA VAL A 49 -15.05 4.96 -8.31
C VAL A 49 -16.41 4.99 -9.03
N SER A 50 -17.42 4.36 -8.45
CA SER A 50 -18.77 4.29 -9.00
C SER A 50 -19.39 5.68 -9.27
N ALA A 51 -19.06 6.67 -8.44
CA ALA A 51 -19.54 8.06 -8.59
C ALA A 51 -19.12 8.75 -9.91
N ILE A 52 -18.07 8.26 -10.56
CA ILE A 52 -17.56 8.80 -11.84
C ILE A 52 -17.66 7.82 -13.01
N LYS A 53 -18.42 6.73 -12.84
CA LYS A 53 -18.70 5.77 -13.91
C LYS A 53 -19.33 6.44 -15.13
N GLY A 54 -18.89 6.07 -16.31
CA GLY A 54 -19.31 6.66 -17.58
C GLY A 54 -18.68 8.04 -17.88
N ARG A 55 -17.77 8.53 -17.03
CA ARG A 55 -17.05 9.78 -17.28
C ARG A 55 -15.73 9.51 -18.01
N ASN A 56 -15.27 10.52 -18.72
CA ASN A 56 -13.90 10.51 -19.25
C ASN A 56 -12.90 10.77 -18.13
N VAL A 57 -11.85 9.97 -18.06
CA VAL A 57 -10.85 10.00 -16.97
C VAL A 57 -9.44 10.01 -17.54
N THR A 58 -8.54 10.67 -16.84
CA THR A 58 -7.09 10.55 -17.07
C THR A 58 -6.40 10.10 -15.79
N PHE A 59 -5.31 9.33 -15.92
CA PHE A 59 -4.39 9.03 -14.84
C PHE A 59 -3.25 10.03 -14.83
N ASN A 60 -2.95 10.56 -13.66
CA ASN A 60 -1.91 11.56 -13.47
C ASN A 60 -0.96 11.15 -12.35
N VAL A 61 0.32 11.45 -12.54
CA VAL A 61 1.34 11.40 -11.50
C VAL A 61 1.99 12.77 -11.36
N ARG A 62 2.11 13.25 -10.13
CA ARG A 62 2.79 14.50 -9.77
C ARG A 62 4.04 14.14 -8.96
N GLU A 63 5.19 14.66 -9.36
CA GLU A 63 6.47 14.45 -8.71
C GLU A 63 6.88 15.70 -7.93
N PHE A 64 7.39 15.52 -6.73
CA PHE A 64 7.83 16.60 -5.86
C PHE A 64 9.23 16.33 -5.32
N VAL A 65 10.05 17.37 -5.28
CA VAL A 65 11.39 17.35 -4.71
C VAL A 65 11.52 18.49 -3.72
N ASN A 66 11.80 18.18 -2.46
CA ASN A 66 11.86 19.17 -1.37
C ASN A 66 10.62 20.07 -1.33
N GLY A 67 9.44 19.47 -1.47
CA GLY A 67 8.14 20.15 -1.44
C GLY A 67 7.80 20.97 -2.69
N LYS A 68 8.66 21.02 -3.70
CA LYS A 68 8.41 21.70 -4.97
C LYS A 68 8.03 20.71 -6.06
N GLU A 69 6.96 21.00 -6.78
CA GLU A 69 6.56 20.19 -7.94
C GLU A 69 7.60 20.30 -9.05
N VAL A 70 7.94 19.17 -9.66
CA VAL A 70 8.87 19.12 -10.80
C VAL A 70 8.20 19.71 -12.03
N GLU A 71 8.93 20.49 -12.84
CA GLU A 71 8.38 21.25 -13.97
C GLU A 71 7.57 20.42 -14.97
N ASP A 72 8.01 19.20 -15.27
CA ASP A 72 7.29 18.27 -16.17
C ASP A 72 6.12 17.54 -15.50
N SER A 73 5.71 17.96 -14.32
CA SER A 73 4.55 17.44 -13.59
C SER A 73 3.34 18.38 -13.79
N PRO A 74 2.09 17.88 -13.80
CA PRO A 74 1.73 16.47 -13.74
C PRO A 74 1.95 15.73 -15.05
N ARG A 75 2.48 14.51 -14.97
CA ARG A 75 2.59 13.65 -16.14
C ARG A 75 1.29 12.89 -16.35
N LEU A 76 0.79 12.92 -17.56
CA LEU A 76 -0.26 12.02 -18.00
C LEU A 76 0.38 10.63 -18.19
N LEU A 77 -0.14 9.63 -17.48
CA LEU A 77 0.33 8.25 -17.64
C LEU A 77 -0.17 7.64 -18.94
N PHE A 78 -1.25 8.22 -19.49
CA PHE A 78 -1.77 7.94 -20.83
C PHE A 78 -2.07 9.26 -21.54
N PRO A 79 -1.72 9.37 -22.81
CA PRO A 79 -1.99 10.58 -23.60
C PRO A 79 -3.47 10.75 -23.96
N TYR A 80 -4.32 9.79 -23.60
CA TYR A 80 -5.73 9.76 -24.00
C TYR A 80 -6.66 9.66 -22.79
N TYR A 81 -7.83 10.26 -22.93
CA TYR A 81 -8.97 10.02 -22.07
C TYR A 81 -9.52 8.62 -22.31
N PHE A 82 -9.99 7.97 -21.28
CA PHE A 82 -10.77 6.74 -21.40
C PHE A 82 -12.06 6.87 -20.59
N GLU A 83 -13.10 6.18 -21.03
CA GLU A 83 -14.36 6.11 -20.32
C GLU A 83 -14.25 5.13 -19.15
N ALA A 84 -14.57 5.58 -17.96
CA ALA A 84 -14.61 4.76 -16.74
C ALA A 84 -15.79 3.80 -16.78
N ARG A 85 -15.58 2.50 -17.00
CA ARG A 85 -16.66 1.50 -17.16
C ARG A 85 -16.91 0.65 -15.93
N GLY A 86 -15.92 0.51 -15.05
CA GLY A 86 -16.01 -0.25 -13.82
C GLY A 86 -16.19 0.63 -12.59
N ASP A 87 -16.55 0.00 -11.50
CA ASP A 87 -16.81 0.67 -10.22
C ASP A 87 -15.59 0.63 -9.28
N LYS A 88 -14.54 -0.11 -9.66
CA LYS A 88 -13.35 -0.35 -8.84
C LYS A 88 -12.08 0.06 -9.55
N LEU A 89 -11.27 0.86 -8.85
CA LEU A 89 -9.91 1.19 -9.24
C LEU A 89 -8.93 0.64 -8.21
N VAL A 90 -7.89 -0.07 -8.66
CA VAL A 90 -6.80 -0.54 -7.81
C VAL A 90 -5.51 0.13 -8.25
N TYR A 91 -4.80 0.75 -7.30
CA TYR A 91 -3.38 1.10 -7.41
C TYR A 91 -2.56 0.10 -6.64
N GLY A 92 -1.43 -0.31 -7.20
CA GLY A 92 -0.50 -1.21 -6.53
C GLY A 92 0.95 -0.81 -6.78
N PHE A 93 1.83 -1.20 -5.88
CA PHE A 93 3.27 -1.10 -6.02
C PHE A 93 3.86 -2.50 -5.98
N LEU A 94 4.73 -2.77 -6.93
CA LEU A 94 5.38 -4.07 -7.11
C LEU A 94 6.88 -3.89 -6.88
N PRO A 95 7.56 -4.89 -6.32
CA PRO A 95 9.01 -4.91 -6.28
C PRO A 95 9.59 -4.72 -7.67
N SER A 96 10.60 -3.90 -7.79
CA SER A 96 11.37 -3.72 -9.01
C SER A 96 12.63 -4.57 -8.97
N GLU A 97 13.19 -4.89 -10.12
CA GLU A 97 14.50 -5.55 -10.25
C GLU A 97 15.65 -4.65 -9.78
N THR A 98 15.43 -3.35 -9.70
CA THR A 98 16.40 -2.36 -9.25
C THR A 98 15.84 -1.49 -8.14
N ASP A 99 16.64 -1.18 -7.13
CA ASP A 99 16.26 -0.32 -6.02
C ASP A 99 15.92 1.12 -6.44
N SER A 100 16.39 1.55 -7.62
CA SER A 100 16.19 2.91 -8.14
C SER A 100 14.83 3.15 -8.81
N LEU A 101 14.01 2.11 -8.93
CA LEU A 101 12.70 2.16 -9.55
C LEU A 101 11.64 1.58 -8.63
N ALA A 102 10.43 2.13 -8.67
CA ALA A 102 9.23 1.49 -8.18
C ALA A 102 8.30 1.20 -9.35
N LEU A 103 7.82 -0.03 -9.45
CA LEU A 103 6.84 -0.40 -10.45
C LEU A 103 5.44 -0.13 -9.89
N CYS A 104 4.78 0.89 -10.42
CA CYS A 104 3.41 1.21 -10.10
C CYS A 104 2.46 0.51 -11.07
N TYR A 105 1.49 -0.20 -10.53
CA TYR A 105 0.44 -0.90 -11.25
C TYR A 105 -0.91 -0.25 -10.97
N PHE A 106 -1.75 -0.17 -11.98
CA PHE A 106 -3.15 0.15 -11.76
C PHE A 106 -4.06 -0.75 -12.61
N ASN A 107 -5.24 -0.96 -12.10
CA ASN A 107 -6.29 -1.72 -12.74
C ASN A 107 -7.64 -1.04 -12.48
N TRP A 108 -8.23 -0.48 -13.53
CA TRP A 108 -9.60 -0.03 -13.50
C TRP A 108 -10.49 -1.14 -14.06
N GLU A 109 -11.36 -1.64 -13.23
CA GLU A 109 -12.24 -2.75 -13.55
C GLU A 109 -12.94 -2.54 -14.92
N ASN A 110 -12.90 -3.57 -15.77
CA ASN A 110 -13.52 -3.59 -17.10
C ASN A 110 -13.09 -2.43 -18.05
N THR A 111 -12.05 -1.67 -17.70
CA THR A 111 -11.61 -0.51 -18.49
C THR A 111 -10.17 -0.66 -18.94
N LEU A 112 -9.24 -0.55 -18.01
CA LEU A 112 -7.83 -0.43 -18.32
C LEU A 112 -6.95 -1.04 -17.24
N ARG A 113 -5.93 -1.77 -17.67
CA ARG A 113 -4.88 -2.33 -16.79
C ARG A 113 -3.52 -1.96 -17.36
N SER A 114 -2.65 -1.42 -16.54
CA SER A 114 -1.28 -1.11 -16.95
C SER A 114 -0.32 -0.98 -15.76
N ALA A 115 0.97 -0.85 -16.08
CA ALA A 115 2.01 -0.57 -15.12
C ALA A 115 3.05 0.38 -15.70
N TRP A 116 3.71 1.18 -14.85
CA TRP A 116 4.80 2.09 -15.22
C TRP A 116 5.79 2.23 -14.08
N SER A 117 7.00 2.68 -14.41
CA SER A 117 8.07 2.85 -13.45
C SER A 117 8.16 4.29 -12.94
N LEU A 118 8.27 4.45 -11.63
CA LEU A 118 8.63 5.68 -10.95
C LEU A 118 10.13 5.67 -10.66
N LYS A 119 10.84 6.75 -11.00
CA LYS A 119 12.26 6.89 -10.68
C LYS A 119 12.43 7.34 -9.24
N LEU A 120 13.19 6.59 -8.46
CA LEU A 120 13.46 6.90 -7.07
C LEU A 120 14.75 7.69 -6.93
N LYS A 121 14.85 8.48 -5.86
CA LYS A 121 16.07 9.20 -5.48
C LYS A 121 16.71 8.54 -4.27
N GLN A 122 18.02 8.47 -4.28
CA GLN A 122 18.77 8.04 -3.11
C GLN A 122 18.64 9.07 -1.98
N LEU A 123 18.54 8.57 -0.77
CA LEU A 123 18.54 9.34 0.45
C LEU A 123 19.75 8.93 1.28
N TYR A 124 20.39 9.91 1.89
CA TYR A 124 21.47 9.64 2.84
C TYR A 124 20.87 9.21 4.18
N TRP A 125 21.23 8.01 4.62
CA TRP A 125 20.79 7.46 5.90
C TRP A 125 21.91 7.63 6.94
N GLU A 126 21.78 8.65 7.78
CA GLU A 126 22.83 9.03 8.74
C GLU A 126 23.18 7.92 9.74
N SER A 127 22.20 7.17 10.24
CA SER A 127 22.43 6.10 11.22
C SER A 127 23.30 4.97 10.67
N GLU A 128 23.33 4.76 9.37
CA GLU A 128 24.09 3.70 8.72
C GLU A 128 25.20 4.24 7.81
N ASN A 129 25.35 5.57 7.75
CA ASN A 129 26.33 6.26 6.91
C ASN A 129 26.32 5.77 5.45
N LYS A 130 25.13 5.62 4.86
CA LYS A 130 24.95 5.11 3.50
C LYS A 130 23.81 5.79 2.75
N TYR A 131 23.89 5.70 1.42
CA TYR A 131 22.76 6.07 0.56
C TYR A 131 21.84 4.87 0.33
N VAL A 132 20.54 5.09 0.45
CA VAL A 132 19.51 4.06 0.32
C VAL A 132 18.32 4.56 -0.51
N TYR A 133 17.59 3.62 -1.08
CA TYR A 133 16.25 3.85 -1.61
C TYR A 133 15.24 3.33 -0.60
N SER A 134 14.62 4.23 0.18
CA SER A 134 13.63 3.87 1.18
C SER A 134 12.36 4.66 0.94
N TYR A 135 11.32 3.98 0.52
CA TYR A 135 10.04 4.55 0.14
C TYR A 135 8.89 3.75 0.72
N ARG A 136 7.78 4.43 0.88
CA ARG A 136 6.51 3.85 1.30
C ARG A 136 5.36 4.50 0.54
N SER A 137 4.31 3.72 0.28
CA SER A 137 3.03 4.24 -0.20
C SER A 137 1.97 4.18 0.90
N ASP A 138 1.05 5.11 0.85
CA ASP A 138 -0.20 5.08 1.62
C ASP A 138 -1.31 5.77 0.81
N PRO A 139 -2.59 5.43 1.04
CA PRO A 139 -3.70 6.05 0.33
C PRO A 139 -4.03 7.42 0.92
N PHE A 140 -4.57 8.30 0.08
CA PHE A 140 -5.33 9.44 0.54
C PHE A 140 -6.76 8.99 0.89
N GLU A 141 -7.34 9.58 1.91
CA GLU A 141 -8.79 9.53 2.10
C GLU A 141 -9.44 10.46 1.07
N PRO A 142 -10.25 9.93 0.13
CA PRO A 142 -10.90 10.77 -0.86
C PRO A 142 -11.79 11.80 -0.19
N THR A 143 -11.58 13.08 -0.52
CA THR A 143 -12.43 14.16 -0.03
C THR A 143 -13.70 14.26 -0.87
N SER A 144 -14.83 14.40 -0.23
CA SER A 144 -16.13 14.65 -0.89
C SER A 144 -16.50 16.12 -0.71
N PRO A 145 -17.13 16.79 -1.71
CA PRO A 145 -17.49 16.26 -3.03
C PRO A 145 -16.33 16.21 -4.01
N LEU A 146 -16.39 15.27 -4.98
CA LEU A 146 -15.46 15.20 -6.09
C LEU A 146 -15.76 16.34 -7.07
N GLU A 147 -14.75 17.14 -7.41
CA GLU A 147 -14.90 18.22 -8.35
C GLU A 147 -14.44 17.80 -9.76
N LYS A 148 -15.29 18.10 -10.75
CA LYS A 148 -14.97 17.89 -12.15
C LYS A 148 -13.76 18.73 -12.55
N ASP A 149 -12.93 18.17 -13.44
CA ASP A 149 -11.73 18.82 -13.99
C ASP A 149 -10.66 19.19 -12.95
N THR A 150 -10.75 18.55 -11.76
CA THR A 150 -9.81 18.72 -10.65
C THR A 150 -9.02 17.45 -10.42
N PHE A 151 -7.75 17.57 -10.08
CA PHE A 151 -6.92 16.43 -9.72
C PHE A 151 -7.36 15.86 -8.37
N ILE A 152 -7.72 14.58 -8.37
CA ILE A 152 -8.13 13.82 -7.19
C ILE A 152 -6.96 12.93 -6.79
N PRO A 153 -6.23 13.27 -5.71
CA PRO A 153 -5.15 12.45 -5.20
C PRO A 153 -5.70 11.16 -4.60
N LEU A 154 -5.11 10.02 -4.92
CA LEU A 154 -5.54 8.71 -4.42
C LEU A 154 -4.46 8.00 -3.62
N VAL A 155 -3.21 8.05 -4.07
CA VAL A 155 -2.09 7.40 -3.41
C VAL A 155 -0.87 8.32 -3.45
N TYR A 156 -0.12 8.36 -2.37
CA TYR A 156 1.23 8.91 -2.41
C TYR A 156 2.27 7.79 -2.28
N TYR A 157 3.45 8.04 -2.84
CA TYR A 157 4.63 7.19 -2.73
C TYR A 157 5.81 8.07 -2.35
N SER A 158 6.22 8.03 -1.09
CA SER A 158 7.15 8.99 -0.51
C SER A 158 8.41 8.34 0.03
N SER A 159 9.51 9.05 -0.09
CA SER A 159 10.77 8.70 0.56
C SER A 159 10.67 8.90 2.08
N PHE A 160 11.44 8.12 2.82
CA PHE A 160 11.69 8.36 4.23
C PHE A 160 12.45 9.68 4.39
N TRP A 161 12.44 10.26 5.59
CA TRP A 161 13.22 11.44 5.94
C TRP A 161 13.83 11.31 7.32
N TYR A 162 14.95 11.99 7.52
CA TYR A 162 15.58 12.08 8.82
C TYR A 162 14.97 13.24 9.61
N ASP A 163 14.50 12.96 10.81
CA ASP A 163 14.03 13.95 11.77
C ASP A 163 15.18 14.31 12.69
N ALA A 164 15.75 15.51 12.52
CA ALA A 164 16.93 15.95 13.26
C ALA A 164 16.62 16.28 14.73
N GLU A 165 15.36 16.60 15.07
CA GLU A 165 14.95 16.89 16.44
C GLU A 165 14.92 15.61 17.27
N ASP A 166 14.29 14.57 16.73
CA ASP A 166 14.17 13.28 17.42
C ASP A 166 15.32 12.32 17.10
N LYS A 167 16.20 12.68 16.16
CA LYS A 167 17.34 11.87 15.68
C LYS A 167 16.91 10.48 15.18
N VAL A 168 15.77 10.40 14.50
CA VAL A 168 15.21 9.15 13.95
C VAL A 168 14.86 9.29 12.47
N THR A 169 14.95 8.19 11.75
CA THR A 169 14.41 8.12 10.41
C THR A 169 12.92 7.79 10.46
N ARG A 170 12.10 8.64 9.86
CA ARG A 170 10.65 8.48 9.81
C ARG A 170 10.20 8.02 8.44
N CYS A 171 9.26 7.10 8.43
CA CYS A 171 8.60 6.59 7.21
C CYS A 171 7.13 7.00 7.13
N CYS A 172 6.57 7.49 8.23
CA CYS A 172 5.13 7.66 8.40
C CYS A 172 4.84 8.97 9.10
N GLY A 173 3.70 9.55 8.77
CA GLY A 173 3.22 10.77 9.37
C GLY A 173 1.88 11.15 8.74
N SER A 174 1.31 12.28 9.15
CA SER A 174 0.19 12.85 8.42
C SER A 174 0.62 13.23 7.01
N ILE A 175 -0.32 13.33 6.08
CA ILE A 175 -0.04 13.80 4.71
C ILE A 175 0.66 15.16 4.74
N SER A 176 0.29 16.03 5.68
CA SER A 176 0.94 17.34 5.86
C SER A 176 2.40 17.23 6.27
N ASP A 177 2.77 16.23 7.08
CA ASP A 177 4.16 15.99 7.46
C ASP A 177 4.97 15.47 6.28
N ILE A 178 4.42 14.55 5.49
CA ILE A 178 5.06 13.99 4.31
C ILE A 178 5.34 15.09 3.29
N ILE A 179 4.34 15.92 2.96
CA ILE A 179 4.50 17.02 2.01
C ILE A 179 5.58 18.03 2.46
N LYS A 180 5.70 18.27 3.77
CA LYS A 180 6.66 19.24 4.31
C LYS A 180 8.06 18.68 4.49
N ARG A 181 8.20 17.38 4.81
CA ARG A 181 9.44 16.77 5.31
C ARG A 181 10.06 15.76 4.36
N SER A 182 9.26 15.07 3.54
CA SER A 182 9.80 14.09 2.58
C SER A 182 10.59 14.79 1.48
N PRO A 183 11.87 14.44 1.29
CA PRO A 183 12.71 15.04 0.25
C PRO A 183 12.25 14.72 -1.17
N HIS A 184 11.58 13.60 -1.37
CA HIS A 184 11.09 13.19 -2.69
C HIS A 184 9.83 12.34 -2.56
N TYR A 185 8.77 12.73 -3.28
CA TYR A 185 7.53 11.96 -3.29
C TYR A 185 6.76 12.13 -4.60
N TYR A 186 5.91 11.16 -4.85
CA TYR A 186 4.93 11.15 -5.92
C TYR A 186 3.52 11.20 -5.34
N ILE A 187 2.62 11.91 -6.00
CA ILE A 187 1.18 11.83 -5.76
C ILE A 187 0.55 11.28 -7.04
N LEU A 188 -0.13 10.15 -6.89
CA LEU A 188 -0.83 9.46 -7.97
C LEU A 188 -2.33 9.67 -7.80
N GLY A 189 -3.00 9.94 -8.89
CA GLY A 189 -4.43 10.21 -8.85
C GLY A 189 -5.06 10.21 -10.22
N ILE A 190 -6.29 10.66 -10.25
CA ILE A 190 -7.12 10.75 -11.44
C ILE A 190 -7.67 12.17 -11.61
N LYS A 191 -8.10 12.45 -12.81
CA LYS A 191 -8.89 13.62 -13.13
C LYS A 191 -10.03 13.16 -14.04
N TYR A 192 -11.27 13.58 -13.75
CA TYR A 192 -12.42 13.24 -14.57
C TYR A 192 -13.05 14.51 -15.21
N TYR A 193 -13.74 14.31 -16.33
CA TYR A 193 -14.27 15.35 -17.20
C TYR A 193 -15.76 15.20 -17.49
#